data_47bdd590220353822860dcab9dedd2b1
#
_entry.id   47bdd590220353822860dcab9dedd2b1
#
_cell.length_a   1.000
_cell.length_b   1.000
_cell.length_c   1.000
_cell.angle_alpha   90.00
_cell.angle_beta   90.00
_cell.angle_gamma   90.00
#
_symmetry.space_group_name_H-M   'P 1'
#
loop_
_entity.id
_entity.type
_entity.pdbx_description
1 polymer ?
#
loop_
_entity_poly.entity_id
_entity_poly.type
_entity_poly.pdbx_seq_one_letter_code
_entity_poly.pdbx_strand_id
1 'polypeptide(L)'
;MEVLQRTANRGSISTDTGYNIQYSNKFESDNSEGILRNYDASTGPNCIANNSTTNAKKFTVSYWVKKTELLASGQNIPWIAIAGGYATVVKFQDEQFAAYDDNAGWNLKTDAKFRDNSAWYHLVCAVDTTQSTAANRVNLYVNGVLQTSFATENYGTQDADNQLWRTNTGHLIGPSSYFKGGYITEVHCIDGTQYAASDFGEYDEDSGIWKPKEVDVTYGAQGYYMNWSDFASANSNANNTGVGKDHSGNTNPFVNLNNWSSADIATDTPTNNFCTLVGNQQFVPSKATTLVREGGTIMHGGQNSGAYSTMGVR
;
A
#
# COMPACT_ATOMS: atom_id res chain seq x y z
N MET A 1 -5.46 36.34 -1.19
CA MET A 1 -5.99 35.31 -2.09
C MET A 1 -5.20 34.00 -2.02
N GLU A 2 -3.91 34.04 -1.80
CA GLU A 2 -3.04 32.85 -1.66
C GLU A 2 -3.33 31.97 -0.43
N VAL A 3 -3.68 32.57 0.70
CA VAL A 3 -3.94 31.83 1.96
C VAL A 3 -5.21 30.98 1.90
N LEU A 4 -6.22 31.40 1.15
CA LEU A 4 -7.46 30.64 0.96
C LEU A 4 -7.27 29.44 0.03
N GLN A 5 -6.37 29.53 -0.93
CA GLN A 5 -6.04 28.42 -1.82
C GLN A 5 -5.23 27.32 -1.11
N ARG A 6 -4.34 27.71 -0.19
CA ARG A 6 -3.58 26.76 0.65
C ARG A 6 -4.46 26.02 1.66
N THR A 7 -5.55 26.63 2.13
CA THR A 7 -6.51 25.99 3.04
C THR A 7 -7.54 25.13 2.32
N ALA A 8 -7.84 25.38 1.05
CA ALA A 8 -8.75 24.57 0.24
C ALA A 8 -8.11 23.26 -0.23
N ASN A 9 -6.79 23.24 -0.40
CA ASN A 9 -6.00 22.07 -0.76
C ASN A 9 -5.41 21.36 0.47
N ARG A 10 -6.23 21.02 1.46
CA ARG A 10 -5.77 20.17 2.56
C ARG A 10 -5.38 18.79 2.04
N GLY A 11 -4.07 18.58 1.92
CA GLY A 11 -3.46 17.38 1.32
C GLY A 11 -2.70 17.66 0.03
N SER A 12 -2.80 18.84 -0.55
CA SER A 12 -1.89 19.30 -1.58
C SER A 12 -0.74 20.03 -0.90
N ILE A 13 0.40 19.39 -0.86
CA ILE A 13 1.64 19.98 -0.36
C ILE A 13 2.05 21.07 -1.34
N SER A 14 2.56 22.18 -0.81
CA SER A 14 3.10 23.32 -1.55
C SER A 14 3.84 22.88 -2.82
N THR A 15 3.59 23.54 -3.92
CA THR A 15 4.27 23.38 -5.21
C THR A 15 5.74 23.82 -5.18
N ASP A 16 6.26 24.19 -4.01
CA ASP A 16 7.64 24.61 -3.84
C ASP A 16 8.56 23.40 -3.65
N THR A 17 9.25 23.03 -4.73
CA THR A 17 10.50 22.25 -4.79
C THR A 17 10.55 20.88 -4.11
N GLY A 18 9.43 20.37 -3.60
CA GLY A 18 9.36 19.04 -2.98
C GLY A 18 9.15 17.92 -4.02
N TYR A 19 9.46 16.70 -3.60
CA TYR A 19 9.14 15.49 -4.37
C TYR A 19 7.64 15.40 -4.64
N ASN A 20 7.24 15.23 -5.91
CA ASN A 20 5.86 15.23 -6.34
C ASN A 20 5.48 13.89 -6.95
N ILE A 21 4.55 13.18 -6.33
CA ILE A 21 3.98 11.94 -6.84
C ILE A 21 2.92 12.29 -7.88
N GLN A 22 3.14 11.87 -9.13
CA GLN A 22 2.26 12.20 -10.25
C GLN A 22 1.07 11.24 -10.37
N TYR A 23 1.27 9.96 -10.03
CA TYR A 23 0.31 8.90 -10.30
C TYR A 23 0.11 7.97 -9.10
N SER A 24 -1.10 7.47 -8.98
CA SER A 24 -1.46 6.31 -8.16
C SER A 24 -2.19 5.29 -9.00
N ASN A 25 -2.18 4.04 -8.57
CA ASN A 25 -3.01 3.00 -9.16
C ASN A 25 -4.26 2.83 -8.29
N LYS A 26 -5.43 2.95 -8.92
CA LYS A 26 -6.74 2.68 -8.34
C LYS A 26 -7.01 1.18 -8.45
N PHE A 27 -7.52 0.59 -7.39
CA PHE A 27 -7.92 -0.81 -7.34
C PHE A 27 -9.36 -0.95 -6.89
N GLU A 28 -10.09 -1.88 -7.49
CA GLU A 28 -11.48 -2.14 -7.18
C GLU A 28 -11.73 -3.63 -6.89
N SER A 29 -12.45 -3.91 -5.82
CA SER A 29 -12.73 -5.29 -5.40
C SER A 29 -13.62 -6.05 -6.40
N ASP A 30 -14.48 -5.32 -7.12
CA ASP A 30 -15.47 -5.92 -8.03
C ASP A 30 -14.88 -6.35 -9.38
N ASN A 31 -13.75 -5.78 -9.78
CA ASN A 31 -13.14 -6.01 -11.09
C ASN A 31 -12.04 -7.09 -11.09
N SER A 32 -11.75 -7.68 -9.94
CA SER A 32 -10.66 -8.66 -9.79
C SER A 32 -9.29 -8.12 -10.22
N GLU A 33 -9.07 -6.84 -10.03
CA GLU A 33 -7.82 -6.16 -10.34
C GLU A 33 -6.72 -6.51 -9.37
N GLY A 34 -5.49 -6.27 -9.79
CA GLY A 34 -4.31 -6.45 -8.96
C GLY A 34 -3.06 -6.49 -9.82
N ILE A 35 -1.92 -6.31 -9.19
CA ILE A 35 -0.62 -6.41 -9.83
C ILE A 35 0.15 -7.53 -9.14
N LEU A 36 0.63 -8.49 -9.91
CA LEU A 36 1.26 -9.72 -9.43
C LEU A 36 2.67 -9.83 -9.96
N ARG A 37 3.62 -10.08 -9.08
CA ARG A 37 4.88 -10.73 -9.40
C ARG A 37 4.67 -12.23 -9.20
N ASN A 38 4.73 -12.99 -10.29
CA ASN A 38 4.29 -14.38 -10.35
C ASN A 38 4.96 -15.28 -9.29
N TYR A 39 4.20 -16.27 -8.78
CA TYR A 39 4.69 -17.22 -7.80
C TYR A 39 4.94 -18.65 -8.36
N ASP A 40 4.67 -18.87 -9.65
CA ASP A 40 4.82 -20.22 -10.25
C ASP A 40 6.16 -20.36 -10.97
N ALA A 41 7.05 -21.14 -10.36
CA ALA A 41 8.38 -21.43 -10.90
C ALA A 41 8.34 -22.24 -12.21
N SER A 42 7.18 -22.83 -12.56
CA SER A 42 7.04 -23.68 -13.75
C SER A 42 6.57 -22.93 -14.99
N THR A 43 5.98 -21.76 -14.84
CA THR A 43 5.27 -21.06 -15.93
C THR A 43 5.69 -19.62 -16.19
N GLY A 44 6.57 -19.03 -15.40
CA GLY A 44 6.92 -17.63 -15.60
C GLY A 44 8.30 -17.18 -15.12
N PRO A 45 8.93 -16.24 -15.82
CA PRO A 45 10.30 -15.80 -15.58
C PRO A 45 10.47 -14.92 -14.32
N ASN A 46 9.42 -14.65 -13.54
CA ASN A 46 9.40 -13.59 -12.55
C ASN A 46 9.07 -14.00 -11.13
N CYS A 47 9.23 -15.29 -10.81
CA CYS A 47 9.21 -15.72 -9.43
C CYS A 47 10.49 -15.26 -8.71
N ILE A 48 10.41 -15.13 -7.39
CA ILE A 48 11.60 -15.13 -6.56
C ILE A 48 12.31 -16.47 -6.82
N ALA A 49 13.33 -16.40 -7.66
CA ALA A 49 14.06 -17.58 -8.09
C ALA A 49 14.97 -18.04 -6.94
N ASN A 50 14.74 -19.30 -6.51
CA ASN A 50 15.71 -20.09 -5.74
C ASN A 50 16.64 -19.30 -4.81
N ASN A 51 16.11 -18.75 -3.70
CA ASN A 51 16.92 -18.13 -2.63
C ASN A 51 17.94 -17.06 -3.10
N SER A 52 17.63 -16.31 -4.14
CA SER A 52 18.48 -15.20 -4.60
C SER A 52 18.29 -13.90 -3.81
N THR A 53 17.59 -13.96 -2.69
CA THR A 53 17.45 -12.82 -1.78
C THR A 53 18.81 -12.37 -1.22
N THR A 54 18.96 -11.09 -0.99
CA THR A 54 20.14 -10.53 -0.33
C THR A 54 20.22 -10.98 1.12
N ASN A 55 19.08 -10.95 1.85
CA ASN A 55 18.98 -11.46 3.21
C ASN A 55 17.53 -11.76 3.61
N ALA A 56 17.17 -13.04 3.71
CA ALA A 56 15.81 -13.47 4.06
C ALA A 56 15.33 -13.02 5.46
N LYS A 57 16.22 -12.56 6.32
CA LYS A 57 15.91 -12.12 7.69
C LYS A 57 15.55 -10.65 7.78
N LYS A 58 15.80 -9.87 6.72
CA LYS A 58 15.62 -8.41 6.72
C LYS A 58 14.85 -7.97 5.50
N PHE A 59 13.92 -7.03 5.72
CA PHE A 59 13.23 -6.36 4.63
C PHE A 59 12.58 -5.05 5.09
N THR A 60 12.19 -4.23 4.13
CA THR A 60 11.27 -3.11 4.35
C THR A 60 10.22 -3.09 3.24
N VAL A 61 8.97 -2.97 3.63
CA VAL A 61 7.85 -2.65 2.73
C VAL A 61 7.32 -1.29 3.10
N SER A 62 7.28 -0.38 2.13
CA SER A 62 6.78 0.98 2.28
C SER A 62 5.83 1.30 1.14
N TYR A 63 4.68 1.90 1.43
CA TYR A 63 3.75 2.38 0.40
C TYR A 63 2.81 3.44 0.94
N TRP A 64 2.28 4.26 0.04
CA TRP A 64 1.18 5.16 0.32
C TRP A 64 -0.13 4.54 -0.13
N VAL A 65 -1.16 4.64 0.72
CA VAL A 65 -2.49 4.07 0.47
C VAL A 65 -3.59 5.03 0.92
N LYS A 66 -4.62 5.16 0.09
CA LYS A 66 -5.88 5.82 0.43
C LYS A 66 -7.00 4.80 0.29
N LYS A 67 -7.74 4.59 1.37
CA LYS A 67 -8.88 3.66 1.39
C LYS A 67 -10.13 4.35 0.92
N THR A 68 -10.98 3.65 0.18
CA THR A 68 -12.31 4.16 -0.21
C THR A 68 -13.44 3.54 0.61
N GLU A 69 -13.13 2.48 1.36
CA GLU A 69 -14.10 1.79 2.20
C GLU A 69 -13.58 1.63 3.64
N LEU A 70 -14.47 1.82 4.62
CA LEU A 70 -14.23 1.49 6.02
C LEU A 70 -14.80 0.12 6.33
N LEU A 71 -13.98 -0.74 6.89
CA LEU A 71 -14.36 -2.08 7.33
C LEU A 71 -14.41 -2.09 8.86
N ALA A 72 -15.62 -2.00 9.43
CA ALA A 72 -15.81 -2.10 10.87
C ALA A 72 -15.28 -3.43 11.45
N SER A 73 -15.28 -4.48 10.62
CA SER A 73 -14.62 -5.76 10.88
C SER A 73 -14.10 -6.34 9.56
N GLY A 74 -12.95 -6.98 9.59
CA GLY A 74 -12.36 -7.63 8.42
C GLY A 74 -11.01 -7.08 8.00
N GLN A 75 -10.58 -7.48 6.83
CA GLN A 75 -9.23 -7.19 6.32
C GLN A 75 -9.30 -6.37 5.03
N ASN A 76 -8.41 -5.40 4.95
CA ASN A 76 -8.13 -4.64 3.74
C ASN A 76 -6.62 -4.73 3.48
N ILE A 77 -6.23 -5.54 2.50
CA ILE A 77 -4.84 -5.94 2.25
C ILE A 77 -4.32 -5.28 0.98
N PRO A 78 -3.66 -4.12 1.07
CA PRO A 78 -3.03 -3.46 -0.08
C PRO A 78 -1.83 -4.23 -0.63
N TRP A 79 -1.09 -4.92 0.24
CA TRP A 79 0.12 -5.64 -0.12
C TRP A 79 0.24 -6.98 0.61
N ILE A 80 0.58 -8.03 -0.13
CA ILE A 80 0.78 -9.39 0.39
C ILE A 80 1.85 -10.12 -0.43
N ALA A 81 2.66 -10.92 0.26
CA ALA A 81 3.51 -11.95 -0.34
C ALA A 81 3.06 -13.32 0.15
N ILE A 82 2.74 -14.25 -0.76
CA ILE A 82 2.08 -15.52 -0.41
C ILE A 82 2.62 -16.72 -1.21
N ALA A 83 2.78 -17.86 -0.55
CA ALA A 83 3.06 -19.15 -1.14
C ALA A 83 2.55 -20.29 -0.26
N GLY A 84 1.88 -21.28 -0.84
CA GLY A 84 1.55 -22.54 -0.16
C GLY A 84 0.73 -22.39 1.14
N GLY A 85 -0.05 -21.33 1.26
CA GLY A 85 -0.85 -21.02 2.45
C GLY A 85 -0.12 -20.23 3.55
N TYR A 86 1.15 -19.90 3.35
CA TYR A 86 1.94 -19.03 4.22
C TYR A 86 2.11 -17.66 3.59
N ALA A 87 2.07 -16.58 4.39
CA ALA A 87 2.14 -15.23 3.88
C ALA A 87 2.95 -14.29 4.76
N THR A 88 3.52 -13.26 4.14
CA THR A 88 3.86 -11.97 4.77
C THR A 88 2.81 -10.97 4.33
N VAL A 89 2.19 -10.28 5.27
CA VAL A 89 1.07 -9.36 4.99
C VAL A 89 1.28 -8.01 5.66
N VAL A 90 1.03 -6.94 4.92
CA VAL A 90 0.98 -5.57 5.45
C VAL A 90 -0.40 -5.00 5.09
N LYS A 91 -1.25 -4.70 6.09
CA LYS A 91 -2.70 -4.50 5.90
C LYS A 91 -3.33 -3.54 6.89
N PHE A 92 -4.59 -3.20 6.64
CA PHE A 92 -5.53 -2.79 7.69
C PHE A 92 -6.38 -3.98 8.12
N GLN A 93 -6.55 -4.15 9.43
CA GLN A 93 -7.49 -5.10 10.02
C GLN A 93 -8.33 -4.39 11.06
N ASP A 94 -9.65 -4.39 10.91
CA ASP A 94 -10.58 -3.68 11.81
C ASP A 94 -10.23 -2.17 11.93
N GLU A 95 -9.76 -1.57 10.84
CA GLU A 95 -9.22 -0.20 10.72
C GLU A 95 -7.91 0.06 11.48
N GLN A 96 -7.29 -0.96 12.03
CA GLN A 96 -5.96 -0.91 12.67
C GLN A 96 -4.88 -1.29 11.66
N PHE A 97 -3.70 -0.68 11.74
CA PHE A 97 -2.55 -1.14 10.96
C PHE A 97 -2.03 -2.44 11.54
N ALA A 98 -1.92 -3.46 10.71
CA ALA A 98 -1.47 -4.79 11.09
C ALA A 98 -0.49 -5.35 10.07
N ALA A 99 0.47 -6.12 10.55
CA ALA A 99 1.38 -6.87 9.71
C ALA A 99 1.77 -8.18 10.39
N TYR A 100 1.98 -9.22 9.58
CA TYR A 100 2.43 -10.51 10.10
C TYR A 100 3.24 -11.29 9.06
N ASP A 101 4.00 -12.27 9.55
CA ASP A 101 4.72 -13.25 8.74
C ASP A 101 4.54 -14.65 9.33
N ASP A 102 3.99 -15.57 8.54
CA ASP A 102 3.68 -16.92 9.01
C ASP A 102 4.93 -17.78 9.23
N ASN A 103 6.04 -17.50 8.55
CA ASN A 103 7.26 -18.28 8.67
C ASN A 103 8.14 -17.82 9.83
N ALA A 104 8.39 -16.53 9.97
CA ALA A 104 9.14 -15.95 11.08
C ALA A 104 8.31 -15.85 12.36
N GLY A 105 6.97 -15.96 12.24
CA GLY A 105 6.03 -16.04 13.35
C GLY A 105 5.75 -14.72 14.05
N TRP A 106 6.14 -13.57 13.49
CA TRP A 106 5.79 -12.27 14.06
C TRP A 106 4.39 -11.81 13.62
N ASN A 107 3.70 -11.10 14.51
CA ASN A 107 2.36 -10.56 14.25
C ASN A 107 2.11 -9.35 15.14
N LEU A 108 1.94 -8.20 14.51
CA LEU A 108 1.69 -6.93 15.18
C LEU A 108 0.40 -6.29 14.63
N LYS A 109 -0.44 -5.77 15.55
CA LYS A 109 -1.62 -4.98 15.20
C LYS A 109 -1.72 -3.80 16.16
N THR A 110 -1.75 -2.59 15.65
CA THR A 110 -1.80 -1.36 16.46
C THR A 110 -3.09 -1.23 17.26
N ASP A 111 -3.06 -0.51 18.39
CA ASP A 111 -4.28 -0.07 19.08
C ASP A 111 -4.97 1.06 18.32
N ALA A 112 -4.19 1.91 17.68
CA ALA A 112 -4.70 3.03 16.91
C ALA A 112 -5.53 2.56 15.70
N LYS A 113 -6.61 3.28 15.41
CA LYS A 113 -7.50 3.05 14.26
C LYS A 113 -7.39 4.18 13.24
N PHE A 114 -7.26 3.83 11.97
CA PHE A 114 -7.05 4.72 10.85
C PHE A 114 -8.34 4.76 10.00
N ARG A 115 -9.27 5.66 10.32
CA ARG A 115 -10.64 5.69 9.78
C ARG A 115 -10.92 6.80 8.77
N ASP A 116 -9.94 7.63 8.48
CA ASP A 116 -10.12 8.73 7.55
C ASP A 116 -9.96 8.25 6.10
N ASN A 117 -11.05 8.17 5.36
CA ASN A 117 -11.04 7.80 3.94
C ASN A 117 -10.62 8.98 3.03
N SER A 118 -10.49 10.19 3.58
CA SER A 118 -9.95 11.33 2.83
C SER A 118 -8.44 11.39 2.87
N ALA A 119 -7.83 10.67 3.82
CA ALA A 119 -6.39 10.72 4.07
C ALA A 119 -5.63 9.67 3.25
N TRP A 120 -4.49 10.08 2.74
CA TRP A 120 -3.42 9.19 2.37
C TRP A 120 -2.64 8.78 3.62
N TYR A 121 -2.42 7.49 3.77
CA TYR A 121 -1.58 6.91 4.82
C TYR A 121 -0.29 6.40 4.22
N HIS A 122 0.83 6.80 4.77
CA HIS A 122 2.12 6.17 4.52
C HIS A 122 2.34 5.05 5.52
N LEU A 123 2.42 3.81 5.04
CA LEU A 123 2.65 2.63 5.85
C LEU A 123 4.04 2.08 5.60
N VAL A 124 4.80 1.84 6.67
CA VAL A 124 6.10 1.18 6.60
C VAL A 124 6.12 0.02 7.57
N CYS A 125 6.48 -1.16 7.05
CA CYS A 125 6.80 -2.35 7.83
C CYS A 125 8.27 -2.70 7.60
N ALA A 126 9.11 -2.51 8.61
CA ALA A 126 10.54 -2.71 8.54
C ALA A 126 10.97 -3.84 9.49
N VAL A 127 11.60 -4.87 8.97
CA VAL A 127 11.89 -6.12 9.69
C VAL A 127 13.39 -6.44 9.67
N ASP A 128 13.91 -6.80 10.83
CA ASP A 128 15.23 -7.42 11.01
C ASP A 128 15.14 -8.47 12.13
N THR A 129 14.90 -9.72 11.77
CA THR A 129 14.77 -10.80 12.76
C THR A 129 16.08 -11.13 13.51
N THR A 130 17.22 -10.61 13.05
CA THR A 130 18.52 -10.83 13.71
C THR A 130 18.69 -10.06 15.02
N GLN A 131 17.81 -9.06 15.26
CA GLN A 131 17.87 -8.24 16.46
C GLN A 131 17.69 -9.07 17.73
N SER A 132 18.60 -8.90 18.70
CA SER A 132 18.52 -9.58 20.00
C SER A 132 17.33 -9.11 20.84
N THR A 133 17.04 -7.81 20.79
CA THR A 133 15.86 -7.22 21.40
C THR A 133 14.62 -7.47 20.54
N ALA A 134 13.65 -8.19 21.05
CA ALA A 134 12.46 -8.59 20.29
C ALA A 134 11.73 -7.39 19.66
N ALA A 135 11.53 -6.33 20.43
CA ALA A 135 10.83 -5.13 19.97
C ALA A 135 11.53 -4.40 18.79
N ASN A 136 12.79 -4.67 18.55
CA ASN A 136 13.54 -4.07 17.42
C ASN A 136 13.44 -4.92 16.14
N ARG A 137 12.84 -6.14 16.22
CA ARG A 137 12.75 -7.03 15.04
C ARG A 137 11.75 -6.57 14.02
N VAL A 138 10.65 -5.94 14.46
CA VAL A 138 9.58 -5.47 13.58
C VAL A 138 9.16 -4.07 13.99
N ASN A 139 9.34 -3.12 13.11
CA ASN A 139 8.95 -1.72 13.29
C ASN A 139 7.81 -1.39 12.32
N LEU A 140 6.68 -0.93 12.85
CA LEU A 140 5.55 -0.43 12.08
C LEU A 140 5.48 1.08 12.19
N TYR A 141 5.39 1.78 11.05
CA TYR A 141 5.23 3.24 11.05
C TYR A 141 3.98 3.64 10.27
N VAL A 142 3.29 4.66 10.75
CA VAL A 142 2.21 5.32 10.03
C VAL A 142 2.51 6.82 9.96
N ASN A 143 2.60 7.36 8.76
CA ASN A 143 2.93 8.77 8.50
C ASN A 143 4.18 9.24 9.28
N GLY A 144 5.24 8.45 9.21
CA GLY A 144 6.52 8.73 9.87
C GLY A 144 6.59 8.35 11.36
N VAL A 145 5.46 8.08 12.00
CA VAL A 145 5.39 7.79 13.45
C VAL A 145 5.55 6.31 13.71
N LEU A 146 6.57 5.93 14.47
CA LEU A 146 6.75 4.56 14.98
C LEU A 146 5.60 4.20 15.92
N GLN A 147 4.95 3.08 15.64
CA GLN A 147 3.88 2.55 16.48
C GLN A 147 4.47 1.77 17.65
N THR A 148 4.02 2.07 18.86
CA THR A 148 4.52 1.48 20.12
C THR A 148 3.42 0.90 21.01
N SER A 149 2.15 0.99 20.57
CA SER A 149 0.99 0.45 21.29
C SER A 149 0.25 -0.52 20.39
N PHE A 150 0.11 -1.77 20.84
CA PHE A 150 -0.39 -2.88 20.02
C PHE A 150 -1.49 -3.67 20.71
N ALA A 151 -2.58 -3.90 19.99
CA ALA A 151 -3.65 -4.84 20.37
C ALA A 151 -3.21 -6.31 20.17
N THR A 152 -2.30 -6.56 19.26
CA THR A 152 -1.59 -7.84 19.10
C THR A 152 -0.11 -7.54 19.00
N GLU A 153 0.70 -8.21 19.82
CA GLU A 153 2.13 -7.97 19.91
C GLU A 153 2.89 -9.30 19.99
N ASN A 154 3.50 -9.69 18.88
CA ASN A 154 4.40 -10.83 18.81
C ASN A 154 5.50 -10.54 17.80
N TYR A 155 6.74 -10.50 18.25
CA TYR A 155 7.90 -10.15 17.44
C TYR A 155 8.59 -11.38 16.79
N GLY A 156 8.00 -12.56 16.91
CA GLY A 156 8.49 -13.78 16.28
C GLY A 156 9.82 -14.30 16.82
N THR A 157 10.38 -15.24 16.08
CA THR A 157 11.62 -15.92 16.44
C THR A 157 12.85 -15.13 15.95
N GLN A 158 13.87 -15.01 16.80
CA GLN A 158 15.14 -14.43 16.41
C GLN A 158 15.80 -15.28 15.31
N ASP A 159 16.45 -14.61 14.35
CA ASP A 159 17.15 -15.22 13.22
C ASP A 159 16.27 -16.05 12.27
N ALA A 160 14.96 -15.94 12.36
CA ALA A 160 14.05 -16.61 11.43
C ALA A 160 14.03 -15.92 10.06
N ASP A 161 13.91 -16.71 9.00
CA ASP A 161 13.70 -16.21 7.64
C ASP A 161 12.23 -15.79 7.44
N ASN A 162 11.99 -14.70 6.73
CA ASN A 162 10.65 -14.22 6.41
C ASN A 162 10.06 -14.94 5.18
N GLN A 163 8.74 -15.12 5.18
CA GLN A 163 8.02 -15.84 4.12
C GLN A 163 8.19 -15.14 2.75
N LEU A 164 8.17 -13.81 2.69
CA LEU A 164 8.19 -13.10 1.41
C LEU A 164 9.41 -13.41 0.53
N TRP A 165 10.52 -13.84 1.11
CA TRP A 165 11.73 -14.19 0.37
C TRP A 165 11.91 -15.67 0.10
N ARG A 166 10.94 -16.50 0.45
CA ARG A 166 11.02 -17.94 0.18
C ARG A 166 10.73 -18.25 -1.28
N THR A 167 11.27 -19.36 -1.74
CA THR A 167 11.05 -19.86 -3.10
C THR A 167 9.55 -19.99 -3.41
N ASN A 168 9.16 -19.61 -4.61
CA ASN A 168 7.77 -19.64 -5.10
C ASN A 168 6.80 -18.68 -4.37
N THR A 169 7.30 -17.65 -3.67
CA THR A 169 6.45 -16.63 -3.10
C THR A 169 6.05 -15.60 -4.16
N GLY A 170 4.76 -15.41 -4.37
CA GLY A 170 4.21 -14.35 -5.21
C GLY A 170 3.96 -13.09 -4.39
N HIS A 171 4.32 -11.93 -4.94
CA HIS A 171 4.00 -10.62 -4.36
C HIS A 171 2.82 -10.01 -5.11
N LEU A 172 1.79 -9.58 -4.38
CA LEU A 172 0.58 -8.95 -4.94
C LEU A 172 0.39 -7.55 -4.36
N ILE A 173 0.06 -6.62 -5.24
CA ILE A 173 -0.32 -5.24 -4.88
C ILE A 173 -1.77 -5.04 -5.30
N GLY A 174 -2.62 -4.56 -4.40
CA GLY A 174 -4.04 -4.33 -4.64
C GLY A 174 -4.86 -5.57 -5.00
N PRO A 175 -4.61 -6.79 -4.39
CA PRO A 175 -5.31 -8.01 -4.80
C PRO A 175 -6.82 -7.91 -4.50
N SER A 176 -7.66 -8.00 -5.51
CA SER A 176 -9.12 -7.80 -5.43
C SER A 176 -9.83 -8.67 -4.41
N SER A 177 -9.32 -9.87 -4.17
CA SER A 177 -9.91 -10.76 -3.15
C SER A 177 -9.74 -10.24 -1.72
N TYR A 178 -8.79 -9.35 -1.51
CA TYR A 178 -8.36 -8.92 -0.17
C TYR A 178 -8.31 -7.39 -0.02
N PHE A 179 -8.07 -6.64 -1.08
CA PHE A 179 -8.11 -5.17 -1.05
C PHE A 179 -9.50 -4.69 -1.48
N LYS A 180 -10.19 -3.99 -0.60
CA LYS A 180 -11.61 -3.59 -0.78
C LYS A 180 -11.79 -2.28 -1.55
N GLY A 181 -10.74 -1.85 -2.22
CA GLY A 181 -10.74 -0.66 -3.05
C GLY A 181 -10.00 0.52 -2.42
N GLY A 182 -9.39 1.29 -3.29
CA GLY A 182 -8.61 2.47 -2.94
C GLY A 182 -7.51 2.75 -3.94
N TYR A 183 -6.59 3.59 -3.51
CA TYR A 183 -5.47 4.03 -4.30
C TYR A 183 -4.17 3.64 -3.61
N ILE A 184 -3.19 3.19 -4.36
CA ILE A 184 -1.85 2.83 -3.86
C ILE A 184 -0.81 3.49 -4.74
N THR A 185 0.24 4.03 -4.13
CA THR A 185 1.40 4.58 -4.87
C THR A 185 2.69 4.44 -4.08
N GLU A 186 3.82 4.67 -4.74
CA GLU A 186 5.16 4.61 -4.15
C GLU A 186 5.37 3.31 -3.37
N VAL A 187 5.21 2.17 -4.06
CA VAL A 187 5.38 0.87 -3.42
C VAL A 187 6.84 0.46 -3.50
N HIS A 188 7.52 0.50 -2.38
CA HIS A 188 8.90 0.05 -2.21
C HIS A 188 8.92 -1.25 -1.43
N CYS A 189 9.60 -2.25 -1.95
CA CYS A 189 9.93 -3.47 -1.22
C CYS A 189 11.45 -3.66 -1.28
N ILE A 190 12.08 -3.64 -0.13
CA ILE A 190 13.53 -3.71 -0.01
C ILE A 190 13.93 -5.07 0.52
N ASP A 191 14.87 -5.72 -0.17
CA ASP A 191 15.47 -6.99 0.19
C ASP A 191 16.79 -6.76 0.95
N GLY A 192 16.86 -7.25 2.18
CA GLY A 192 18.09 -7.31 2.95
C GLY A 192 18.35 -6.15 3.92
N THR A 193 17.46 -5.15 4.00
CA THR A 193 17.67 -4.00 4.89
C THR A 193 16.39 -3.58 5.61
N GLN A 194 16.53 -3.25 6.90
CA GLN A 194 15.51 -2.62 7.73
C GLN A 194 15.71 -1.10 7.69
N TYR A 195 14.92 -0.38 6.87
CA TYR A 195 14.93 1.07 6.79
C TYR A 195 13.88 1.70 7.69
N ALA A 196 14.08 2.94 8.12
CA ALA A 196 13.10 3.71 8.86
C ALA A 196 12.11 4.42 7.92
N ALA A 197 10.99 4.93 8.46
CA ALA A 197 10.05 5.71 7.67
C ALA A 197 10.68 6.99 7.08
N SER A 198 11.66 7.57 7.77
CA SER A 198 12.41 8.75 7.33
C SER A 198 13.23 8.54 6.06
N ASP A 199 13.44 7.29 5.61
CA ASP A 199 14.08 6.99 4.34
C ASP A 199 13.12 7.19 3.15
N PHE A 200 11.79 7.19 3.39
CA PHE A 200 10.72 7.26 2.39
C PHE A 200 9.89 8.54 2.45
N GLY A 201 9.99 9.30 3.52
CA GLY A 201 9.24 10.54 3.70
C GLY A 201 9.90 11.45 4.73
N GLU A 202 9.34 12.63 4.88
CA GLU A 202 9.83 13.66 5.80
C GLU A 202 8.67 14.50 6.32
N TYR A 203 8.89 15.23 7.41
CA TYR A 203 7.94 16.25 7.86
C TYR A 203 8.18 17.55 7.10
N ASP A 204 7.11 18.12 6.59
CA ASP A 204 7.13 19.47 6.04
C ASP A 204 7.43 20.47 7.16
N GLU A 205 8.46 21.30 6.97
CA GLU A 205 8.96 22.19 8.01
C GLU A 205 7.93 23.26 8.42
N ASP A 206 7.09 23.72 7.47
CA ASP A 206 6.13 24.78 7.70
C ASP A 206 4.83 24.26 8.32
N SER A 207 4.34 23.13 7.87
CA SER A 207 3.04 22.57 8.26
C SER A 207 3.12 21.46 9.28
N GLY A 208 4.29 20.83 9.45
CA GLY A 208 4.47 19.63 10.27
C GLY A 208 3.75 18.38 9.71
N ILE A 209 3.29 18.43 8.46
CA ILE A 209 2.60 17.31 7.81
C ILE A 209 3.64 16.34 7.24
N TRP A 210 3.42 15.05 7.44
CA TRP A 210 4.24 14.01 6.81
C TRP A 210 3.99 13.98 5.31
N LYS A 211 5.07 14.09 4.52
CA LYS A 211 5.04 14.13 3.05
C LYS A 211 6.02 13.13 2.45
N PRO A 212 5.80 12.67 1.20
CA PRO A 212 6.78 11.86 0.49
C PRO A 212 8.04 12.69 0.17
N LYS A 213 9.15 11.99 0.03
CA LYS A 213 10.43 12.53 -0.46
C LYS A 213 11.00 11.63 -1.53
N GLU A 214 11.99 12.11 -2.27
CA GLU A 214 12.79 11.27 -3.15
C GLU A 214 13.52 10.19 -2.32
N VAL A 215 13.39 8.93 -2.76
CA VAL A 215 13.90 7.78 -2.02
C VAL A 215 15.26 7.37 -2.57
N ASP A 216 16.28 7.38 -1.70
CA ASP A 216 17.63 6.92 -2.00
C ASP A 216 17.96 5.72 -1.10
N VAL A 217 17.63 4.51 -1.60
CA VAL A 217 17.82 3.25 -0.86
C VAL A 217 18.40 2.17 -1.79
N THR A 218 19.06 1.20 -1.19
CA THR A 218 19.49 -0.02 -1.90
C THR A 218 18.40 -1.07 -1.83
N TYR A 219 17.83 -1.46 -2.97
CA TYR A 219 16.69 -2.38 -3.02
C TYR A 219 17.05 -3.85 -2.77
N GLY A 220 18.34 -4.22 -2.88
CA GLY A 220 18.76 -5.63 -2.83
C GLY A 220 18.31 -6.41 -4.09
N ALA A 221 18.64 -7.69 -4.14
CA ALA A 221 18.49 -8.48 -5.38
C ALA A 221 17.02 -8.70 -5.79
N GLN A 222 16.13 -8.88 -4.82
CA GLN A 222 14.70 -9.18 -5.05
C GLN A 222 13.78 -7.97 -4.79
N GLY A 223 14.34 -6.85 -4.35
CA GLY A 223 13.58 -5.62 -4.09
C GLY A 223 13.06 -4.98 -5.38
N TYR A 224 12.06 -4.11 -5.23
CA TYR A 224 11.41 -3.42 -6.35
C TYR A 224 10.80 -2.09 -5.91
N TYR A 225 10.51 -1.23 -6.92
CA TYR A 225 9.84 0.05 -6.75
C TYR A 225 8.79 0.27 -7.84
N MET A 226 7.55 0.59 -7.44
CA MET A 226 6.42 0.84 -8.32
C MET A 226 5.88 2.25 -8.11
N ASN A 227 5.98 3.11 -9.13
CA ASN A 227 5.50 4.49 -9.10
C ASN A 227 4.41 4.80 -10.14
N TRP A 228 4.02 3.80 -10.93
CA TRP A 228 2.95 3.86 -11.94
C TRP A 228 3.18 4.86 -13.10
N SER A 229 4.38 5.36 -13.30
CA SER A 229 4.66 6.35 -14.35
C SER A 229 4.68 5.77 -15.77
N ASP A 230 4.87 4.46 -15.91
CA ASP A 230 4.83 3.75 -17.19
C ASP A 230 3.54 2.92 -17.29
N PHE A 231 2.44 3.55 -17.73
CA PHE A 231 1.11 2.93 -17.79
C PHE A 231 0.51 2.87 -19.20
N ALA A 232 1.29 3.17 -20.24
CA ALA A 232 0.79 3.17 -21.61
C ALA A 232 0.30 1.79 -22.08
N SER A 233 0.75 0.73 -21.42
CA SER A 233 0.35 -0.65 -21.72
C SER A 233 0.19 -1.48 -20.44
N ALA A 234 -0.75 -2.44 -20.50
CA ALA A 234 -0.80 -3.54 -19.54
C ALA A 234 0.45 -4.42 -19.72
N ASN A 235 1.07 -4.83 -18.59
CA ASN A 235 2.19 -5.76 -18.65
C ASN A 235 1.67 -7.21 -18.44
N SER A 236 1.49 -7.92 -19.54
CA SER A 236 1.05 -9.33 -19.49
C SER A 236 2.20 -10.34 -19.53
N ASN A 237 3.44 -9.90 -19.84
CA ASN A 237 4.53 -10.80 -20.23
C ASN A 237 5.81 -10.64 -19.41
N ALA A 238 5.73 -10.01 -18.26
CA ALA A 238 6.89 -9.93 -17.38
C ALA A 238 8.14 -9.20 -17.96
N ASN A 239 7.96 -8.42 -18.99
CA ASN A 239 8.97 -7.46 -19.42
C ASN A 239 8.94 -6.27 -18.45
N ASN A 240 10.08 -5.63 -18.22
CA ASN A 240 10.14 -4.46 -17.35
C ASN A 240 9.60 -3.19 -18.03
N THR A 241 8.32 -3.23 -18.41
CA THR A 241 7.59 -2.17 -19.12
C THR A 241 6.15 -2.08 -18.64
N GLY A 242 5.47 -0.99 -18.98
CA GLY A 242 4.05 -0.80 -18.67
C GLY A 242 3.77 -0.68 -17.17
N VAL A 243 2.51 -0.88 -16.77
CA VAL A 243 2.07 -0.69 -15.38
C VAL A 243 2.84 -1.53 -14.36
N GLY A 244 3.38 -2.66 -14.76
CA GLY A 244 4.15 -3.55 -13.90
C GLY A 244 5.65 -3.26 -13.85
N LYS A 245 6.10 -2.13 -14.39
CA LYS A 245 7.52 -1.77 -14.44
C LYS A 245 8.09 -1.54 -13.05
N ASP A 246 9.19 -2.22 -12.78
CA ASP A 246 10.04 -1.99 -11.62
C ASP A 246 11.02 -0.84 -11.91
N HIS A 247 10.99 0.21 -11.10
CA HIS A 247 11.82 1.39 -11.20
C HIS A 247 13.04 1.36 -10.24
N SER A 248 13.24 0.27 -9.52
CA SER A 248 14.37 0.12 -8.59
C SER A 248 15.74 -0.05 -9.26
N GLY A 249 15.75 -0.36 -10.55
CA GLY A 249 16.94 -0.76 -11.29
C GLY A 249 17.20 -2.27 -11.33
N ASN A 250 16.49 -3.07 -10.55
CA ASN A 250 16.69 -4.53 -10.46
C ASN A 250 16.01 -5.32 -11.59
N THR A 251 15.09 -4.72 -12.31
CA THR A 251 14.26 -5.41 -13.31
C THR A 251 13.45 -6.59 -12.76
N ASN A 252 12.75 -6.35 -11.65
CA ASN A 252 11.83 -7.27 -10.98
C ASN A 252 10.35 -6.92 -11.30
N PRO A 253 9.90 -7.03 -12.57
CA PRO A 253 8.61 -6.51 -13.01
C PRO A 253 7.43 -7.30 -12.47
N PHE A 254 6.28 -6.65 -12.50
CA PHE A 254 4.98 -7.22 -12.20
C PHE A 254 4.13 -7.35 -13.45
N VAL A 255 3.19 -8.28 -13.43
CA VAL A 255 2.14 -8.40 -14.44
C VAL A 255 0.81 -7.94 -13.86
N ASN A 256 -0.03 -7.36 -14.68
CA ASN A 256 -1.38 -7.02 -14.27
C ASN A 256 -2.27 -8.27 -14.23
N LEU A 257 -3.16 -8.30 -13.25
CA LEU A 257 -4.20 -9.32 -13.14
C LEU A 257 -5.50 -8.77 -13.75
N ASN A 258 -6.13 -9.63 -14.56
CA ASN A 258 -7.49 -9.47 -15.08
C ASN A 258 -7.77 -8.11 -15.76
N ASN A 259 -8.77 -7.37 -15.28
CA ASN A 259 -9.39 -6.25 -15.98
C ASN A 259 -8.66 -4.90 -15.81
N TRP A 260 -7.42 -4.87 -15.36
CA TRP A 260 -6.67 -3.63 -15.25
C TRP A 260 -6.60 -2.88 -16.61
N SER A 261 -6.75 -1.58 -16.57
CA SER A 261 -6.65 -0.70 -17.73
C SER A 261 -5.88 0.59 -17.38
N SER A 262 -5.50 1.37 -18.36
CA SER A 262 -4.88 2.69 -18.10
C SER A 262 -5.83 3.69 -17.42
N ALA A 263 -7.15 3.43 -17.41
CA ALA A 263 -8.13 4.21 -16.67
C ALA A 263 -8.03 4.02 -15.14
N ASP A 264 -7.30 2.99 -14.68
CA ASP A 264 -7.06 2.75 -13.26
C ASP A 264 -5.90 3.58 -12.71
N ILE A 265 -5.17 4.26 -13.59
CA ILE A 265 -4.18 5.25 -13.17
C ILE A 265 -4.86 6.58 -12.88
N ALA A 266 -4.62 7.07 -11.69
CA ALA A 266 -5.22 8.30 -11.17
C ALA A 266 -4.15 9.34 -10.80
N THR A 267 -4.56 10.59 -10.79
CA THR A 267 -3.77 11.72 -10.28
C THR A 267 -4.11 12.08 -8.84
N ASP A 268 -4.97 11.30 -8.17
CA ASP A 268 -5.18 11.36 -6.72
C ASP A 268 -3.96 10.73 -6.04
N THR A 269 -3.13 11.53 -5.44
CA THR A 269 -1.85 11.13 -4.84
C THR A 269 -1.65 11.81 -3.49
N PRO A 270 -0.70 11.40 -2.67
CA PRO A 270 -0.37 12.09 -1.42
C PRO A 270 -0.03 13.57 -1.60
N THR A 271 0.51 13.94 -2.75
CA THR A 271 0.87 15.34 -3.09
C THR A 271 -0.25 16.08 -3.82
N ASN A 272 -1.31 15.41 -4.24
CA ASN A 272 -2.47 15.98 -4.93
C ASN A 272 -3.75 15.22 -4.54
N ASN A 273 -4.18 15.37 -3.28
CA ASN A 273 -5.27 14.59 -2.70
C ASN A 273 -6.65 15.13 -3.10
N PHE A 274 -7.45 14.28 -3.74
CA PHE A 274 -8.82 14.59 -4.14
C PHE A 274 -9.85 14.07 -3.15
N CYS A 275 -11.02 14.67 -3.19
CA CYS A 275 -12.19 14.21 -2.47
C CYS A 275 -12.73 12.92 -3.10
N THR A 276 -13.13 11.97 -2.26
CA THR A 276 -13.79 10.72 -2.68
C THR A 276 -15.16 10.59 -2.04
N LEU A 277 -16.04 9.80 -2.63
CA LEU A 277 -17.35 9.48 -2.07
C LEU A 277 -17.21 8.36 -1.04
N VAL A 278 -17.99 8.44 0.05
CA VAL A 278 -18.05 7.41 1.09
C VAL A 278 -19.40 6.71 1.03
N GLY A 279 -19.38 5.42 0.71
CA GLY A 279 -20.61 4.61 0.53
C GLY A 279 -21.23 4.07 1.81
N ASN A 280 -20.49 4.06 2.93
CA ASN A 280 -20.92 3.43 4.18
C ASN A 280 -21.86 4.27 5.02
N GLN A 281 -22.18 5.49 4.61
CA GLN A 281 -23.13 6.33 5.30
C GLN A 281 -24.44 6.37 4.50
N GLN A 282 -25.40 5.57 4.90
CA GLN A 282 -26.75 5.60 4.32
C GLN A 282 -27.50 6.84 4.81
N PHE A 283 -27.94 7.66 3.88
CA PHE A 283 -28.75 8.84 4.19
C PHE A 283 -30.17 8.46 4.67
N VAL A 284 -30.64 7.26 4.34
CA VAL A 284 -31.97 6.76 4.69
C VAL A 284 -31.85 5.32 5.22
N PRO A 285 -32.19 5.07 6.50
CA PRO A 285 -31.99 3.78 7.16
C PRO A 285 -32.73 2.58 6.58
N SER A 286 -33.60 2.75 5.60
CA SER A 286 -34.53 1.70 5.17
C SER A 286 -34.47 1.29 3.71
N LYS A 287 -33.54 1.79 2.88
CA LYS A 287 -33.55 1.44 1.45
C LYS A 287 -32.15 1.28 0.86
N ALA A 288 -32.05 0.24 0.06
CA ALA A 288 -31.02 -0.20 -0.87
C ALA A 288 -29.59 0.36 -0.69
N THR A 289 -28.65 -0.54 -0.56
CA THR A 289 -27.19 -0.30 -0.53
C THR A 289 -26.77 0.70 -1.60
N THR A 290 -26.29 1.86 -1.16
CA THR A 290 -25.52 2.75 -2.04
C THR A 290 -24.16 2.10 -2.25
N LEU A 291 -23.87 1.75 -3.49
CA LEU A 291 -22.54 1.25 -3.87
C LEU A 291 -21.72 2.43 -4.38
N VAL A 292 -20.60 2.67 -3.75
CA VAL A 292 -19.57 3.59 -4.25
C VAL A 292 -18.53 2.74 -4.98
N ARG A 293 -18.30 3.08 -6.24
CA ARG A 293 -17.41 2.36 -7.15
C ARG A 293 -16.38 3.32 -7.74
N GLU A 294 -15.53 2.80 -8.61
CA GLU A 294 -14.51 3.57 -9.31
C GLU A 294 -13.61 4.35 -8.34
N GLY A 295 -13.08 3.66 -7.32
CA GLY A 295 -12.19 4.29 -6.34
C GLY A 295 -12.85 5.42 -5.53
N GLY A 296 -14.15 5.39 -5.33
CA GLY A 296 -14.88 6.44 -4.62
C GLY A 296 -15.33 7.61 -5.51
N THR A 297 -15.30 7.46 -6.82
CA THR A 297 -15.67 8.54 -7.77
C THR A 297 -17.09 8.39 -8.32
N ILE A 298 -17.64 7.19 -8.36
CA ILE A 298 -18.99 6.92 -8.89
C ILE A 298 -19.89 6.34 -7.80
N MET A 299 -21.10 6.85 -7.72
CA MET A 299 -22.16 6.34 -6.85
C MET A 299 -23.20 5.59 -7.68
N HIS A 300 -23.41 4.33 -7.35
CA HIS A 300 -24.55 3.54 -7.82
C HIS A 300 -25.54 3.35 -6.67
N GLY A 301 -26.75 3.79 -6.85
CA GLY A 301 -27.79 3.63 -5.83
C GLY A 301 -29.17 3.56 -6.43
N GLY A 302 -30.10 2.88 -5.73
CA GLY A 302 -31.51 2.92 -6.01
C GLY A 302 -32.14 4.31 -5.71
N GLN A 303 -33.43 4.49 -5.98
CA GLN A 303 -34.11 5.72 -5.62
C GLN A 303 -33.92 6.05 -4.13
N ASN A 304 -33.58 7.31 -3.84
CA ASN A 304 -33.31 7.84 -2.49
C ASN A 304 -32.05 7.32 -1.81
N SER A 305 -31.06 6.85 -2.55
CA SER A 305 -29.72 6.58 -2.02
C SER A 305 -28.80 7.80 -2.16
N GLY A 306 -27.86 7.95 -1.26
CA GLY A 306 -26.89 9.05 -1.25
C GLY A 306 -25.54 8.61 -0.73
N ALA A 307 -24.52 9.38 -1.03
CA ALA A 307 -23.18 9.27 -0.48
C ALA A 307 -22.68 10.64 -0.07
N TYR A 308 -21.73 10.69 0.85
CA TYR A 308 -21.06 11.91 1.26
C TYR A 308 -19.69 11.99 0.61
N SER A 309 -19.25 13.19 0.32
CA SER A 309 -17.87 13.45 -0.05
C SER A 309 -16.98 13.40 1.19
N THR A 310 -15.75 12.93 1.03
CA THR A 310 -14.76 12.87 2.12
C THR A 310 -14.25 14.25 2.52
N MET A 311 -14.32 15.23 1.61
CA MET A 311 -13.97 16.62 1.89
C MET A 311 -15.25 17.48 1.90
N GLY A 312 -15.54 18.10 3.03
CA GLY A 312 -16.61 19.07 3.12
C GLY A 312 -16.29 20.32 2.31
N VAL A 313 -17.24 20.83 1.57
CA VAL A 313 -17.18 22.20 1.05
C VAL A 313 -17.39 23.14 2.24
N ARG A 314 -16.39 23.96 2.57
CA ARG A 314 -16.51 25.04 3.53
C ARG A 314 -16.83 26.34 2.84
#